data_e6784c69106cd832b4518e3fc6353914
#
_entry.id   e6784c69106cd832b4518e3fc6353914
#
_cell.length_a   1.000
_cell.length_b   1.000
_cell.length_c   1.000
_cell.angle_alpha   90.00
_cell.angle_beta   90.00
_cell.angle_gamma   90.00
#
_symmetry.space_group_name_H-M   'P 1'
#
loop_
_entity.id
_entity.type
_entity.pdbx_description
1 polymer ?
#
loop_
_entity_poly.entity_id
_entity_poly.type
_entity_poly.pdbx_seq_one_letter_code
_entity_poly.pdbx_strand_id
1 'polypeptide(L)'
;MPKGANGPRGSRSTAARDTLRVRTSTTSQSFMPRRYKADPSKGYFQVEWPLFGELSRALALKVARAYDPELVVGIATAGVIPGAVIAAILDRDFRSILISRRNDDAPVRNTPTVLGAAPQEVGGRRVLIVDETCESGDTLRLAVAALVNAGAKEVRTAVSFRTGPYEPDFHGLETESVIVLPWDREILVDGELVPNPKYEDQ
;
A
#
# COMPACT_ATOMS: atom_id res chain seq x y z
N MET A 1 -19.13 -42.32 -68.12
CA MET A 1 -20.58 -42.22 -67.77
C MET A 1 -20.73 -42.63 -66.33
N PRO A 2 -21.60 -42.06 -65.51
CA PRO A 2 -22.18 -40.74 -65.52
C PRO A 2 -22.15 -40.02 -64.16
N LYS A 3 -22.51 -38.73 -64.18
CA LYS A 3 -23.35 -37.97 -63.26
C LYS A 3 -22.82 -37.80 -61.82
N GLY A 4 -22.62 -36.71 -61.30
CA GLY A 4 -23.39 -35.47 -61.30
C GLY A 4 -23.79 -35.25 -59.86
N ALA A 5 -23.58 -34.11 -59.31
CA ALA A 5 -24.49 -33.49 -58.41
C ALA A 5 -23.79 -32.45 -57.50
N ASN A 6 -24.14 -31.25 -57.74
CA ASN A 6 -24.56 -30.21 -56.83
C ASN A 6 -23.95 -30.18 -55.40
N GLY A 7 -23.12 -29.17 -55.18
CA GLY A 7 -22.86 -28.62 -53.86
C GLY A 7 -23.98 -27.69 -53.41
N PRO A 8 -24.24 -27.58 -52.12
CA PRO A 8 -25.06 -26.52 -51.56
C PRO A 8 -24.20 -25.30 -51.13
N ARG A 9 -24.79 -24.17 -51.36
CA ARG A 9 -24.31 -22.82 -51.15
C ARG A 9 -24.02 -22.54 -49.67
N GLY A 10 -22.89 -21.86 -49.44
CA GLY A 10 -22.51 -21.36 -48.16
C GLY A 10 -23.48 -20.32 -47.58
N SER A 11 -23.92 -20.55 -46.38
CA SER A 11 -24.57 -19.55 -45.57
C SER A 11 -23.52 -18.67 -44.88
N ARG A 12 -23.51 -17.38 -45.22
CA ARG A 12 -22.72 -16.38 -44.53
C ARG A 12 -23.30 -16.21 -43.10
N SER A 13 -22.57 -16.68 -42.10
CA SER A 13 -22.80 -16.31 -40.69
C SER A 13 -22.37 -14.87 -40.48
N THR A 14 -23.34 -14.01 -40.34
CA THR A 14 -23.14 -12.65 -39.82
C THR A 14 -22.83 -12.75 -38.34
N ALA A 15 -21.54 -12.59 -37.99
CA ALA A 15 -21.11 -12.41 -36.62
C ALA A 15 -21.72 -11.12 -36.07
N ALA A 16 -22.65 -11.26 -35.17
CA ALA A 16 -23.17 -10.17 -34.35
C ALA A 16 -22.03 -9.58 -33.55
N ARG A 17 -21.73 -8.31 -33.80
CA ARG A 17 -20.87 -7.51 -32.91
C ARG A 17 -21.64 -7.22 -31.63
N ASP A 18 -21.30 -7.96 -30.59
CA ASP A 18 -21.75 -7.69 -29.24
C ASP A 18 -21.07 -6.39 -28.77
N THR A 19 -21.76 -5.28 -28.94
CA THR A 19 -21.36 -3.99 -28.39
C THR A 19 -21.64 -4.03 -26.90
N LEU A 20 -20.56 -4.18 -26.12
CA LEU A 20 -20.58 -4.03 -24.67
C LEU A 20 -21.17 -2.65 -24.33
N ARG A 21 -22.45 -2.60 -24.00
CA ARG A 21 -23.08 -1.40 -23.42
C ARG A 21 -22.56 -1.28 -21.99
N VAL A 22 -21.57 -0.42 -21.79
CA VAL A 22 -21.22 0.09 -20.47
C VAL A 22 -22.44 0.83 -19.95
N ARG A 23 -23.11 0.26 -18.96
CA ARG A 23 -24.15 0.95 -18.21
C ARG A 23 -23.47 2.05 -17.39
N THR A 24 -23.55 3.27 -17.87
CA THR A 24 -23.29 4.45 -17.04
C THR A 24 -24.41 4.59 -16.01
N SER A 25 -24.28 3.95 -14.87
CA SER A 25 -25.07 4.30 -13.70
C SER A 25 -24.43 5.54 -13.11
N THR A 26 -24.98 6.69 -13.46
CA THR A 26 -24.68 7.96 -12.80
C THR A 26 -25.29 7.93 -11.41
N THR A 27 -24.67 7.24 -10.49
CA THR A 27 -24.85 7.48 -9.07
C THR A 27 -23.66 8.33 -8.67
N SER A 28 -23.87 9.63 -8.58
CA SER A 28 -22.96 10.56 -7.91
C SER A 28 -22.85 10.09 -6.44
N GLN A 29 -21.95 9.14 -6.18
CA GLN A 29 -21.46 8.94 -4.84
C GLN A 29 -20.61 10.16 -4.54
N SER A 30 -21.15 11.05 -3.70
CA SER A 30 -20.39 12.15 -3.15
C SER A 30 -19.14 11.54 -2.50
N PHE A 31 -18.00 11.78 -3.12
CA PHE A 31 -16.70 11.39 -2.57
C PHE A 31 -16.54 12.12 -1.23
N MET A 32 -16.74 11.41 -0.12
CA MET A 32 -16.39 11.90 1.21
C MET A 32 -14.88 11.79 1.36
N PRO A 33 -14.12 12.90 1.37
CA PRO A 33 -12.69 12.85 1.55
C PRO A 33 -12.38 12.16 2.87
N ARG A 34 -11.38 11.30 2.84
CA ARG A 34 -10.88 10.55 4.01
C ARG A 34 -10.43 11.56 5.07
N ARG A 35 -11.23 11.75 6.13
CA ARG A 35 -11.09 12.79 7.14
C ARG A 35 -9.95 12.52 8.14
N TYR A 36 -8.72 12.47 7.68
CA TYR A 36 -7.57 12.74 8.52
C TYR A 36 -6.99 14.08 8.06
N LYS A 37 -7.23 15.14 8.81
CA LYS A 37 -6.53 16.41 8.55
C LYS A 37 -5.15 16.32 9.19
N ALA A 38 -4.14 16.62 8.40
CA ALA A 38 -2.81 16.84 8.90
C ALA A 38 -2.81 18.06 9.85
N ASP A 39 -1.91 18.10 10.83
CA ASP A 39 -1.71 19.25 11.69
C ASP A 39 -0.80 20.27 10.99
N PRO A 40 -1.33 21.38 10.43
CA PRO A 40 -0.53 22.32 9.67
C PRO A 40 0.52 23.07 10.51
N SER A 41 0.37 23.09 11.86
CA SER A 41 1.35 23.72 12.75
C SER A 41 2.72 23.04 12.72
N LYS A 42 2.77 21.76 12.32
CA LYS A 42 4.02 20.98 12.18
C LYS A 42 4.78 21.27 10.88
N GLY A 43 4.21 22.04 9.95
CA GLY A 43 4.73 22.20 8.60
C GLY A 43 4.65 20.93 7.78
N TYR A 44 4.88 21.05 6.47
CA TYR A 44 4.81 19.95 5.53
C TYR A 44 6.18 19.62 4.95
N PHE A 45 6.51 18.35 4.87
CA PHE A 45 7.68 17.84 4.17
C PHE A 45 7.23 17.06 2.94
N GLN A 46 7.38 17.67 1.76
CA GLN A 46 7.01 17.05 0.50
C GLN A 46 8.12 16.11 0.03
N VAL A 47 7.74 14.86 -0.25
CA VAL A 47 8.64 13.83 -0.75
C VAL A 47 8.38 13.61 -2.23
N GLU A 48 9.38 13.87 -3.05
CA GLU A 48 9.35 13.56 -4.48
C GLU A 48 9.84 12.12 -4.73
N TRP A 49 9.44 11.52 -5.88
CA TRP A 49 9.83 10.15 -6.25
C TRP A 49 11.34 9.88 -6.19
N PRO A 50 12.22 10.78 -6.68
CA PRO A 50 13.66 10.56 -6.58
C PRO A 50 14.15 10.49 -5.14
N LEU A 51 13.67 11.39 -4.27
CA LEU A 51 14.04 11.39 -2.84
C LEU A 51 13.53 10.13 -2.14
N PHE A 52 12.28 9.71 -2.42
CA PHE A 52 11.73 8.47 -1.88
C PHE A 52 12.58 7.24 -2.29
N GLY A 53 13.02 7.19 -3.55
CA GLY A 53 13.91 6.15 -4.04
C GLY A 53 15.24 6.09 -3.28
N GLU A 54 15.89 7.23 -3.07
CA GLU A 54 17.17 7.29 -2.33
C GLU A 54 17.00 6.96 -0.85
N LEU A 55 15.93 7.43 -0.20
CA LEU A 55 15.61 7.06 1.19
C LEU A 55 15.35 5.56 1.33
N SER A 56 14.64 4.95 0.38
CA SER A 56 14.38 3.51 0.37
C SER A 56 15.68 2.72 0.21
N ARG A 57 16.61 3.16 -0.66
CA ARG A 57 17.95 2.56 -0.81
C ARG A 57 18.76 2.66 0.48
N ALA A 58 18.79 3.84 1.10
CA ALA A 58 19.50 4.06 2.36
C ALA A 58 18.94 3.19 3.48
N LEU A 59 17.61 3.06 3.58
CA LEU A 59 16.95 2.23 4.57
C LEU A 59 17.24 0.74 4.34
N ALA A 60 17.15 0.26 3.10
CA ALA A 60 17.50 -1.12 2.76
C ALA A 60 18.97 -1.45 3.11
N LEU A 61 19.91 -0.52 2.89
CA LEU A 61 21.31 -0.67 3.28
C LEU A 61 21.48 -0.72 4.81
N LYS A 62 20.74 0.10 5.58
CA LYS A 62 20.74 0.01 7.05
C LYS A 62 20.28 -1.37 7.51
N VAL A 63 19.19 -1.86 6.94
CA VAL A 63 18.65 -3.19 7.24
C VAL A 63 19.70 -4.26 6.93
N ALA A 64 20.22 -4.31 5.71
CA ALA A 64 21.16 -5.33 5.25
C ALA A 64 22.44 -5.43 6.11
N ARG A 65 22.88 -4.33 6.74
CA ARG A 65 24.06 -4.30 7.61
C ARG A 65 23.83 -4.90 8.99
N ALA A 66 22.60 -4.94 9.47
CA ALA A 66 22.29 -5.31 10.84
C ALA A 66 21.29 -6.47 10.95
N TYR A 67 20.60 -6.80 9.86
CA TYR A 67 19.56 -7.81 9.82
C TYR A 67 19.43 -8.42 8.43
N ASP A 68 19.32 -9.73 8.37
CA ASP A 68 19.12 -10.49 7.14
C ASP A 68 17.70 -11.08 7.12
N PRO A 69 16.66 -10.33 6.70
CA PRO A 69 15.29 -10.82 6.62
C PRO A 69 15.15 -11.85 5.49
N GLU A 70 14.32 -12.86 5.73
CA GLU A 70 13.95 -13.87 4.73
C GLU A 70 12.64 -13.52 4.02
N LEU A 71 11.90 -12.56 4.60
CA LEU A 71 10.64 -12.08 4.07
C LEU A 71 10.42 -10.63 4.51
N VAL A 72 9.89 -9.82 3.60
CA VAL A 72 9.43 -8.45 3.90
C VAL A 72 7.91 -8.43 3.89
N VAL A 73 7.30 -7.79 4.91
CA VAL A 73 5.86 -7.63 5.03
C VAL A 73 5.53 -6.15 5.13
N GLY A 74 4.79 -5.63 4.16
CA GLY A 74 4.29 -4.24 4.18
C GLY A 74 2.97 -4.13 4.93
N ILE A 75 2.79 -3.08 5.73
CA ILE A 75 1.50 -2.78 6.34
C ILE A 75 0.61 -2.10 5.33
N ALA A 76 -0.46 -2.75 4.93
CA ALA A 76 -1.39 -2.17 3.96
C ALA A 76 -2.26 -1.09 4.65
N THR A 77 -2.49 0.03 3.95
CA THR A 77 -2.30 0.25 2.51
C THR A 77 -0.95 0.91 2.17
N ALA A 78 -0.53 1.94 2.90
CA ALA A 78 0.53 2.83 2.45
C ALA A 78 1.94 2.22 2.64
N GLY A 79 2.15 1.40 3.67
CA GLY A 79 3.40 0.66 3.89
C GLY A 79 3.70 -0.42 2.84
N VAL A 80 2.74 -0.75 1.96
CA VAL A 80 2.96 -1.68 0.83
C VAL A 80 3.98 -1.12 -0.16
N ILE A 81 3.91 0.18 -0.44
CA ILE A 81 4.81 0.82 -1.43
C ILE A 81 6.27 0.77 -0.97
N PRO A 82 6.65 1.32 0.21
CA PRO A 82 8.01 1.21 0.70
C PRO A 82 8.43 -0.25 0.95
N GLY A 83 7.52 -1.08 1.45
CA GLY A 83 7.80 -2.51 1.68
C GLY A 83 8.19 -3.26 0.42
N ALA A 84 7.45 -3.06 -0.67
CA ALA A 84 7.75 -3.69 -1.95
C ALA A 84 9.08 -3.20 -2.55
N VAL A 85 9.37 -1.89 -2.45
CA VAL A 85 10.63 -1.33 -2.92
C VAL A 85 11.82 -1.88 -2.11
N ILE A 86 11.70 -1.92 -0.78
CA ILE A 86 12.75 -2.46 0.10
C ILE A 86 12.95 -3.96 -0.17
N ALA A 87 11.87 -4.72 -0.34
CA ALA A 87 11.95 -6.15 -0.68
C ALA A 87 12.71 -6.38 -1.98
N ALA A 88 12.40 -5.58 -3.02
CA ALA A 88 13.11 -5.66 -4.30
C ALA A 88 14.60 -5.33 -4.17
N ILE A 89 14.98 -4.31 -3.39
CA ILE A 89 16.39 -3.94 -3.16
C ILE A 89 17.13 -5.04 -2.38
N LEU A 90 16.48 -5.65 -1.40
CA LEU A 90 17.04 -6.72 -0.58
C LEU A 90 17.05 -8.09 -1.27
N ASP A 91 16.42 -8.21 -2.43
CA ASP A 91 16.17 -9.48 -3.14
C ASP A 91 15.47 -10.50 -2.24
N ARG A 92 14.31 -10.09 -1.67
CA ARG A 92 13.48 -10.90 -0.76
C ARG A 92 12.03 -10.95 -1.22
N ASP A 93 11.35 -12.03 -0.87
CA ASP A 93 9.90 -12.15 -1.07
C ASP A 93 9.15 -11.04 -0.34
N PHE A 94 8.04 -10.60 -0.93
CA PHE A 94 7.16 -9.58 -0.35
C PHE A 94 5.77 -10.15 -0.07
N ARG A 95 5.20 -9.76 1.07
CA ARG A 95 3.79 -9.98 1.46
C ARG A 95 3.24 -8.72 2.11
N SER A 96 1.93 -8.69 2.36
CA SER A 96 1.29 -7.58 3.10
C SER A 96 0.38 -8.10 4.19
N ILE A 97 0.17 -7.26 5.22
CA ILE A 97 -0.82 -7.45 6.27
C ILE A 97 -1.71 -6.21 6.34
N LEU A 98 -3.01 -6.40 6.42
CA LEU A 98 -3.95 -5.29 6.51
C LEU A 98 -4.20 -4.91 7.97
N ILE A 99 -3.74 -3.72 8.35
CA ILE A 99 -3.99 -3.12 9.65
C ILE A 99 -4.57 -1.73 9.43
N SER A 100 -5.70 -1.42 10.04
CA SER A 100 -6.36 -0.14 9.86
C SER A 100 -6.95 0.39 11.16
N ARG A 101 -6.91 1.71 11.31
CA ARG A 101 -7.71 2.46 12.30
C ARG A 101 -9.11 2.79 11.78
N ARG A 102 -9.44 2.40 10.55
CA ARG A 102 -10.71 2.70 9.87
C ARG A 102 -11.62 1.49 9.86
N ASN A 103 -12.92 1.72 10.04
CA ASN A 103 -13.99 0.84 9.59
C ASN A 103 -14.67 1.53 8.40
N ASP A 104 -15.18 0.76 7.45
CA ASP A 104 -15.84 1.29 6.24
C ASP A 104 -17.04 2.19 6.58
N ASP A 105 -17.67 2.01 7.75
CA ASP A 105 -18.90 2.74 8.16
C ASP A 105 -18.79 3.46 9.51
N ALA A 106 -17.60 3.62 10.08
CA ALA A 106 -17.42 4.18 11.43
C ALA A 106 -16.34 5.27 11.50
N PRO A 107 -16.39 6.17 12.51
CA PRO A 107 -15.32 7.14 12.74
C PRO A 107 -13.98 6.45 12.97
N VAL A 108 -12.88 7.16 12.63
CA VAL A 108 -11.52 6.66 12.84
C VAL A 108 -11.35 6.17 14.29
N ARG A 109 -10.93 4.93 14.45
CA ARG A 109 -10.68 4.36 15.77
C ARG A 109 -9.40 4.96 16.36
N ASN A 110 -9.38 5.13 17.67
CA ASN A 110 -8.17 5.56 18.38
C ASN A 110 -7.08 4.47 18.36
N THR A 111 -7.47 3.20 18.21
CA THR A 111 -6.55 2.05 18.16
C THR A 111 -6.63 1.32 16.83
N PRO A 112 -5.47 0.90 16.25
CA PRO A 112 -5.45 0.09 15.04
C PRO A 112 -6.01 -1.32 15.31
N THR A 113 -6.52 -1.95 14.26
CA THR A 113 -7.04 -3.33 14.30
C THR A 113 -6.51 -4.11 13.11
N VAL A 114 -6.14 -5.36 13.31
CA VAL A 114 -5.81 -6.30 12.22
C VAL A 114 -7.10 -6.68 11.52
N LEU A 115 -7.21 -6.36 10.24
CA LEU A 115 -8.38 -6.64 9.41
C LEU A 115 -8.20 -7.86 8.49
N GLY A 116 -6.97 -8.36 8.36
CA GLY A 116 -6.65 -9.53 7.54
C GLY A 116 -5.74 -10.48 8.30
N ALA A 117 -5.76 -11.77 7.93
CA ALA A 117 -4.84 -12.75 8.50
C ALA A 117 -3.38 -12.36 8.19
N ALA A 118 -2.47 -12.64 9.11
CA ALA A 118 -1.04 -12.58 8.83
C ALA A 118 -0.69 -13.60 7.74
N PRO A 119 0.25 -13.30 6.83
CA PRO A 119 0.69 -14.24 5.81
C PRO A 119 1.22 -15.53 6.46
N GLN A 120 0.80 -16.70 5.96
CA GLN A 120 1.26 -17.99 6.48
C GLN A 120 2.75 -18.21 6.27
N GLU A 121 3.32 -17.58 5.24
CA GLU A 121 4.72 -17.69 4.87
C GLU A 121 5.69 -17.08 5.90
N VAL A 122 5.18 -16.37 6.91
CA VAL A 122 6.03 -15.84 8.01
C VAL A 122 6.52 -16.94 8.95
N GLY A 123 5.85 -18.10 8.95
CA GLY A 123 6.16 -19.20 9.85
C GLY A 123 7.62 -19.63 9.78
N GLY A 124 8.34 -19.57 10.93
CA GLY A 124 9.74 -19.94 11.08
C GLY A 124 10.77 -18.99 10.45
N ARG A 125 10.35 -17.88 9.83
CA ARG A 125 11.22 -16.92 9.12
C ARG A 125 11.58 -15.70 9.95
N ARG A 126 12.71 -15.09 9.62
CA ARG A 126 13.08 -13.73 10.02
C ARG A 126 12.34 -12.75 9.11
N VAL A 127 11.50 -11.90 9.69
CA VAL A 127 10.60 -11.01 8.96
C VAL A 127 10.96 -9.56 9.21
N LEU A 128 11.06 -8.77 8.14
CA LEU A 128 11.08 -7.31 8.22
C LEU A 128 9.67 -6.78 7.97
N ILE A 129 9.08 -6.12 8.96
CA ILE A 129 7.83 -5.40 8.74
C ILE A 129 8.09 -3.95 8.38
N VAL A 130 7.38 -3.45 7.37
CA VAL A 130 7.61 -2.11 6.82
C VAL A 130 6.33 -1.29 6.82
N ASP A 131 6.44 -0.04 7.29
CA ASP A 131 5.39 0.97 7.15
C ASP A 131 5.96 2.26 6.55
N GLU A 132 5.10 3.19 6.10
CA GLU A 132 5.57 4.46 5.54
C GLU A 132 5.97 5.44 6.63
N THR A 133 5.14 5.59 7.68
CA THR A 133 5.35 6.54 8.76
C THR A 133 5.08 5.92 10.13
N CYS A 134 5.77 6.39 11.15
CA CYS A 134 5.56 5.93 12.52
C CYS A 134 5.60 7.11 13.50
N GLU A 135 4.49 7.30 14.24
CA GLU A 135 4.38 8.28 15.32
C GLU A 135 4.33 7.58 16.68
N SER A 136 3.21 6.97 17.06
CA SER A 136 3.03 6.27 18.34
C SER A 136 3.56 4.84 18.38
N GLY A 137 3.74 4.22 17.21
CA GLY A 137 4.15 2.83 17.07
C GLY A 137 3.05 1.79 17.26
N ASP A 138 1.79 2.18 17.50
CA ASP A 138 0.70 1.24 17.80
C ASP A 138 0.45 0.27 16.64
N THR A 139 0.49 0.76 15.39
CA THR A 139 0.34 -0.06 14.19
C THR A 139 1.47 -1.08 14.08
N LEU A 140 2.71 -0.65 14.30
CA LEU A 140 3.88 -1.55 14.26
C LEU A 140 3.81 -2.60 15.36
N ARG A 141 3.48 -2.22 16.61
CA ARG A 141 3.35 -3.19 17.72
C ARG A 141 2.30 -4.25 17.43
N LEU A 142 1.14 -3.83 16.88
CA LEU A 142 0.08 -4.74 16.52
C LEU A 142 0.50 -5.68 15.39
N ALA A 143 1.21 -5.15 14.37
CA ALA A 143 1.74 -5.94 13.28
C ALA A 143 2.76 -6.97 13.77
N VAL A 144 3.71 -6.57 14.61
CA VAL A 144 4.69 -7.47 15.21
C VAL A 144 4.00 -8.60 15.98
N ALA A 145 3.02 -8.26 16.84
CA ALA A 145 2.25 -9.26 17.58
C ALA A 145 1.53 -10.25 16.66
N ALA A 146 0.91 -9.76 15.58
CA ALA A 146 0.22 -10.62 14.62
C ALA A 146 1.18 -11.58 13.90
N LEU A 147 2.37 -11.11 13.49
CA LEU A 147 3.37 -11.95 12.81
C LEU A 147 4.02 -12.96 13.76
N VAL A 148 4.29 -12.58 15.01
CA VAL A 148 4.80 -13.50 16.04
C VAL A 148 3.76 -14.59 16.33
N ASN A 149 2.49 -14.23 16.47
CA ASN A 149 1.40 -15.20 16.67
C ASN A 149 1.21 -16.12 15.46
N ALA A 150 1.56 -15.67 14.25
CA ALA A 150 1.57 -16.49 13.05
C ALA A 150 2.83 -17.36 12.91
N GLY A 151 3.73 -17.35 13.90
CA GLY A 151 4.88 -18.22 13.98
C GLY A 151 6.17 -17.67 13.36
N ALA A 152 6.28 -16.34 13.15
CA ALA A 152 7.52 -15.74 12.72
C ALA A 152 8.64 -16.02 13.76
N LYS A 153 9.84 -16.38 13.27
CA LYS A 153 11.01 -16.66 14.14
C LYS A 153 11.54 -15.39 14.79
N GLU A 154 11.59 -14.32 14.06
CA GLU A 154 12.03 -13.00 14.50
C GLU A 154 11.31 -11.95 13.65
N VAL A 155 10.92 -10.83 14.24
CA VAL A 155 10.31 -9.71 13.54
C VAL A 155 11.06 -8.44 13.91
N ARG A 156 11.53 -7.70 12.90
CA ARG A 156 12.05 -6.34 13.05
C ARG A 156 11.25 -5.35 12.24
N THR A 157 11.27 -4.11 12.67
CA THR A 157 10.44 -3.02 12.15
C THR A 157 11.27 -2.02 11.37
N ALA A 158 10.74 -1.55 10.24
CA ALA A 158 11.33 -0.48 9.45
C ALA A 158 10.27 0.51 9.02
N VAL A 159 10.60 1.81 9.00
CA VAL A 159 9.73 2.85 8.47
C VAL A 159 10.51 3.82 7.59
N SER A 160 9.85 4.35 6.55
CA SER A 160 10.47 5.40 5.75
C SER A 160 10.67 6.67 6.56
N PHE A 161 9.67 7.04 7.39
CA PHE A 161 9.70 8.27 8.20
C PHE A 161 9.28 8.00 9.65
N ARG A 162 10.15 8.39 10.58
CA ARG A 162 9.82 8.46 12.00
C ARG A 162 9.34 9.88 12.31
N THR A 163 8.09 10.02 12.76
CA THR A 163 7.45 11.33 13.00
C THR A 163 7.06 11.56 14.46
N GLY A 164 7.46 10.67 15.35
CA GLY A 164 7.10 10.71 16.78
C GLY A 164 8.06 9.95 17.68
N PRO A 165 7.70 9.75 18.96
CA PRO A 165 8.60 9.22 19.97
C PRO A 165 8.91 7.73 19.87
N TYR A 166 8.12 6.97 19.11
CA TYR A 166 8.39 5.53 18.97
C TYR A 166 9.65 5.28 18.15
N GLU A 167 10.47 4.33 18.61
CA GLU A 167 11.69 3.93 17.93
C GLU A 167 11.50 2.57 17.23
N PRO A 168 11.32 2.55 15.90
CA PRO A 168 11.41 1.32 15.12
C PRO A 168 12.88 0.84 15.06
N ASP A 169 13.11 -0.45 14.77
CA ASP A 169 14.47 -0.97 14.63
C ASP A 169 15.26 -0.24 13.53
N PHE A 170 14.56 0.16 12.46
CA PHE A 170 15.15 0.91 11.34
C PHE A 170 14.23 2.05 10.91
N HIS A 171 14.80 3.21 10.59
CA HIS A 171 14.06 4.30 9.95
C HIS A 171 14.93 5.00 8.90
N GLY A 172 14.28 5.54 7.86
CA GLY A 172 14.94 6.31 6.81
C GLY A 172 15.28 7.72 7.29
N LEU A 173 14.26 8.52 7.55
CA LEU A 173 14.37 9.91 7.99
C LEU A 173 13.54 10.13 9.26
N GLU A 174 14.05 10.98 10.15
CA GLU A 174 13.31 11.49 11.32
C GLU A 174 12.91 12.95 11.08
N THR A 175 11.64 13.27 11.36
CA THR A 175 11.11 14.65 11.24
C THR A 175 9.81 14.77 12.02
N GLU A 176 9.52 15.95 12.53
CA GLU A 176 8.22 16.27 13.16
C GLU A 176 7.18 16.75 12.14
N SER A 177 7.60 17.06 10.92
CA SER A 177 6.72 17.55 9.85
C SER A 177 5.71 16.51 9.39
N VAL A 178 4.58 16.99 8.90
CA VAL A 178 3.62 16.16 8.18
C VAL A 178 4.22 15.74 6.85
N ILE A 179 4.31 14.44 6.61
CA ILE A 179 4.88 13.90 5.37
C ILE A 179 3.82 13.87 4.28
N VAL A 180 4.13 14.51 3.15
CA VAL A 180 3.34 14.42 1.91
C VAL A 180 4.06 13.48 0.95
N LEU A 181 3.54 12.28 0.81
CA LEU A 181 4.14 11.24 -0.02
C LEU A 181 3.80 11.43 -1.50
N PRO A 182 4.68 11.02 -2.43
CA PRO A 182 4.48 11.28 -3.86
C PRO A 182 3.22 10.64 -4.44
N TRP A 183 2.71 9.58 -3.84
CA TRP A 183 1.46 8.90 -4.24
C TRP A 183 0.23 9.37 -3.47
N ASP A 184 0.36 10.32 -2.53
CA ASP A 184 -0.71 10.82 -1.67
C ASP A 184 -0.98 12.33 -1.87
N ARG A 185 -0.24 12.98 -2.79
CA ARG A 185 -0.35 14.41 -3.10
C ARG A 185 -1.65 14.78 -3.78
N GLU A 186 -2.09 13.90 -4.69
CA GLU A 186 -3.24 14.11 -5.55
C GLU A 186 -4.16 12.90 -5.48
N ILE A 187 -5.44 13.14 -5.72
CA ILE A 187 -6.46 12.10 -5.83
C ILE A 187 -7.30 12.34 -7.09
N LEU A 188 -7.90 11.27 -7.60
CA LEU A 188 -8.79 11.35 -8.75
C LEU A 188 -10.20 11.72 -8.27
N VAL A 189 -10.73 12.84 -8.77
CA VAL A 189 -12.12 13.30 -8.55
C VAL A 189 -12.72 13.63 -9.91
N ASP A 190 -13.85 13.01 -10.25
CA ASP A 190 -14.59 13.23 -11.51
C ASP A 190 -13.73 13.12 -12.79
N GLY A 191 -12.67 12.31 -12.75
CA GLY A 191 -11.79 12.09 -13.89
C GLY A 191 -10.58 13.02 -13.97
N GLU A 192 -10.42 13.93 -13.03
CA GLU A 192 -9.30 14.87 -12.93
C GLU A 192 -8.46 14.62 -11.68
N LEU A 193 -7.15 14.82 -11.79
CA LEU A 193 -6.26 14.82 -10.63
C LEU A 193 -6.37 16.16 -9.92
N VAL A 194 -6.74 16.11 -8.63
CA VAL A 194 -6.85 17.29 -7.78
C VAL A 194 -5.94 17.13 -6.55
N PRO A 195 -5.46 18.22 -5.95
CA PRO A 195 -4.75 18.15 -4.68
C PRO A 195 -5.52 17.35 -3.65
N ASN A 196 -4.81 16.54 -2.87
CA ASN A 196 -5.46 15.73 -1.84
C ASN A 196 -5.97 16.63 -0.71
N PRO A 197 -7.29 16.67 -0.42
CA PRO A 197 -7.88 17.53 0.61
C PRO A 197 -7.32 17.32 2.02
N LYS A 198 -6.61 16.23 2.25
CA LYS A 198 -5.87 15.97 3.49
C LYS A 198 -4.82 17.06 3.78
N TYR A 199 -4.38 17.79 2.75
CA TYR A 199 -3.29 18.78 2.80
C TYR A 199 -3.76 20.18 2.32
N GLU A 200 -5.05 20.46 2.29
CA GLU A 200 -5.62 21.70 1.69
C GLU A 200 -5.27 23.01 2.42
N ASP A 201 -4.66 22.97 3.60
CA ASP A 201 -4.25 24.16 4.34
C ASP A 201 -2.76 24.56 4.09
N GLN A 202 -2.22 24.24 2.89
CA GLN A 202 -0.86 24.62 2.46
C GLN A 202 -0.80 25.99 1.81
#